data_48b14669a72df765b9f30df6a38d5431
#
_entry.id   48b14669a72df765b9f30df6a38d5431
#
_cell.length_a   1.000
_cell.length_b   1.000
_cell.length_c   1.000
_cell.angle_alpha   90.00
_cell.angle_beta   90.00
_cell.angle_gamma   90.00
#
_symmetry.space_group_name_H-M   'P 1'
#
loop_
_entity.id
_entity.type
_entity.pdbx_description
1 polymer ?
#
loop_
_entity_poly.entity_id
_entity_poly.type
_entity_poly.pdbx_seq_one_letter_code
_entity_poly.pdbx_strand_id
1 'polypeptide(L)'
;MVSVTTNRSTAMTENNKYWRGIEDQSNPELSEKLAQNEFSNEISQADFLGNDELAESSTSRRDFLKFMGFSTAAATLAACEAPIVESIPYVVKPDSLTPGIANYYASSFYDGYDFASVLVKTREGRPIKIEPNNDASYNGATNARVQASVLSLYDGARMHNPMMDGAATSWGEAVAKAQSLLTANSVVLTRTVISPALKTAISKLGLRHVSVDAVSQSNRVDVYEALTGVRALPTIELTKARLVFAVGADFLGDWGGENLNGAYAAARKPGSDMLRHIQAESGLSLSGANADVRIKAKVSEYESVLAHVYNKVASAAGAAAVSAPALREDIKLSVEGVANELIAAGSGSLVLNGLNSASAEKLAAKTNELLASAAFNTSKLDFTATGSDSDFAALLEDINSGTVTSVLTLDTNVLHFSAAMASLADKVSLVSIADRLDETASKAVVALPMSHYLEAWSDAVPVSGVYTVGQPTISPLFDSKSAVEI
;
A
#
# COMPACT_ATOMS: atom_id res chain seq x y z
N MET A 1 64.89 25.12 -8.11
CA MET A 1 64.47 23.70 -8.20
C MET A 1 64.61 23.12 -6.78
N VAL A 2 63.53 23.07 -6.03
CA VAL A 2 63.50 22.37 -4.74
C VAL A 2 62.34 21.37 -4.82
N SER A 3 62.73 20.11 -4.79
CA SER A 3 61.83 18.96 -4.76
C SER A 3 61.21 18.84 -3.38
N VAL A 4 59.90 18.98 -3.27
CA VAL A 4 59.16 18.69 -2.03
C VAL A 4 58.62 17.28 -2.17
N THR A 5 59.28 16.33 -1.52
CA THR A 5 58.81 14.99 -1.29
C THR A 5 57.76 15.04 -0.13
N THR A 6 56.48 14.90 -0.46
CA THR A 6 55.42 14.69 0.55
C THR A 6 55.40 13.24 0.99
N ASN A 7 55.93 12.99 2.19
CA ASN A 7 55.69 11.76 2.92
C ASN A 7 54.21 11.70 3.35
N ARG A 8 53.44 10.84 2.71
CA ARG A 8 52.15 10.39 3.24
C ARG A 8 52.41 9.34 4.32
N SER A 9 52.32 9.76 5.57
CA SER A 9 52.19 8.82 6.68
C SER A 9 50.85 8.08 6.55
N THR A 10 50.94 6.77 6.29
CA THR A 10 49.82 5.85 6.46
C THR A 10 49.46 5.83 7.97
N ALA A 11 48.45 6.58 8.36
CA ALA A 11 47.79 6.38 9.63
C ALA A 11 47.11 5.01 9.55
N MET A 12 47.58 4.05 10.36
CA MET A 12 46.86 2.80 10.62
C MET A 12 45.50 3.19 11.22
N THR A 13 44.43 3.00 10.47
CA THR A 13 43.07 2.97 11.01
C THR A 13 43.02 1.79 11.99
N GLU A 14 42.85 2.08 13.28
CA GLU A 14 42.45 1.07 14.25
C GLU A 14 41.20 0.38 13.68
N ASN A 15 41.34 -0.91 13.38
CA ASN A 15 40.24 -1.76 12.98
C ASN A 15 39.29 -1.88 14.17
N ASN A 16 38.22 -1.12 14.18
CA ASN A 16 37.13 -1.32 15.11
C ASN A 16 36.56 -2.72 14.88
N LYS A 17 36.84 -3.65 15.82
CA LYS A 17 36.27 -5.02 15.76
C LYS A 17 34.79 -4.92 16.08
N TYR A 18 33.95 -5.28 15.12
CA TYR A 18 32.51 -5.42 15.31
C TYR A 18 32.18 -6.88 15.58
N TRP A 19 31.36 -7.14 16.60
CA TRP A 19 30.90 -8.46 16.99
C TRP A 19 29.46 -8.65 16.50
N ARG A 20 29.15 -9.77 15.85
CA ARG A 20 27.79 -10.09 15.39
C ARG A 20 26.94 -10.70 16.50
N GLY A 21 27.60 -11.35 17.48
CA GLY A 21 26.98 -11.99 18.63
C GLY A 21 27.97 -12.28 19.76
N ILE A 22 27.45 -12.78 20.85
CA ILE A 22 28.24 -13.14 22.04
C ILE A 22 29.24 -14.27 21.73
N GLU A 23 28.93 -15.16 20.79
CA GLU A 23 29.78 -16.22 20.31
C GLU A 23 31.08 -15.70 19.67
N ASP A 24 31.00 -14.60 18.92
CA ASP A 24 32.14 -13.95 18.27
C ASP A 24 33.10 -13.35 19.31
N GLN A 25 32.57 -12.84 20.41
CA GLN A 25 33.35 -12.33 21.52
C GLN A 25 34.07 -13.46 22.26
N SER A 26 33.45 -14.63 22.36
CA SER A 26 34.02 -15.81 23.06
C SER A 26 35.05 -16.56 22.24
N ASN A 27 35.06 -16.43 20.90
CA ASN A 27 36.01 -17.07 19.99
C ASN A 27 36.53 -16.10 18.89
N PRO A 28 37.45 -15.18 19.26
CA PRO A 28 37.95 -14.15 18.36
C PRO A 28 38.66 -14.68 17.10
N GLU A 29 39.34 -15.83 17.20
CA GLU A 29 40.09 -16.44 16.08
C GLU A 29 39.13 -16.98 14.99
N LEU A 30 38.00 -17.54 15.39
CA LEU A 30 36.97 -18.01 14.45
C LEU A 30 36.27 -16.83 13.80
N SER A 31 35.97 -15.79 14.57
CA SER A 31 35.37 -14.54 14.06
C SER A 31 36.29 -13.87 13.01
N GLU A 32 37.58 -13.83 13.23
CA GLU A 32 38.56 -13.25 12.31
C GLU A 32 38.69 -14.08 11.02
N LYS A 33 38.64 -15.41 11.10
CA LYS A 33 38.61 -16.29 9.90
C LYS A 33 37.31 -16.13 9.11
N LEU A 34 36.17 -15.96 9.75
CA LEU A 34 34.89 -15.76 9.09
C LEU A 34 34.82 -14.36 8.45
N ALA A 35 35.38 -13.34 9.10
CA ALA A 35 35.44 -11.97 8.56
C ALA A 35 36.36 -11.89 7.32
N GLN A 36 37.43 -12.68 7.25
CA GLN A 36 38.29 -12.74 6.07
C GLN A 36 37.62 -13.38 4.84
N ASN A 37 36.59 -14.20 5.05
CA ASN A 37 35.81 -14.83 3.98
C ASN A 37 34.49 -14.10 3.65
N GLU A 38 34.20 -13.02 4.35
CA GLU A 38 32.92 -12.29 4.18
C GLU A 38 32.89 -11.45 2.90
N PHE A 39 34.05 -10.94 2.49
CA PHE A 39 34.23 -10.29 1.21
C PHE A 39 35.29 -11.09 0.46
N SER A 40 34.93 -11.68 -0.67
CA SER A 40 35.93 -12.26 -1.58
C SER A 40 36.95 -11.17 -1.88
N ASN A 41 38.23 -11.44 -1.63
CA ASN A 41 39.31 -10.55 -2.07
C ASN A 41 39.09 -10.26 -3.54
N GLU A 42 39.20 -8.99 -3.96
CA GLU A 42 39.22 -8.66 -5.37
C GLU A 42 40.33 -9.51 -6.00
N ILE A 43 39.89 -10.51 -6.78
CA ILE A 43 40.82 -11.29 -7.61
C ILE A 43 41.37 -10.29 -8.61
N SER A 44 42.67 -9.97 -8.54
CA SER A 44 43.28 -9.08 -9.53
C SER A 44 43.09 -9.69 -10.90
N GLN A 45 42.83 -8.87 -11.91
CA GLN A 45 42.75 -9.35 -13.32
C GLN A 45 43.95 -10.19 -13.73
N ALA A 46 45.12 -9.95 -13.12
CA ALA A 46 46.34 -10.72 -13.36
C ALA A 46 46.26 -12.12 -12.74
N ASP A 47 45.69 -12.28 -11.54
CA ASP A 47 45.51 -13.58 -10.88
C ASP A 47 44.42 -14.42 -11.56
N PHE A 48 43.40 -13.77 -12.13
CA PHE A 48 42.33 -14.45 -12.86
C PHE A 48 42.82 -14.95 -14.25
N LEU A 49 43.75 -14.25 -14.86
CA LEU A 49 44.35 -14.60 -16.17
C LEU A 49 45.66 -15.38 -16.05
N GLY A 50 46.25 -15.42 -14.84
CA GLY A 50 47.58 -15.99 -14.59
C GLY A 50 47.56 -17.39 -14.00
N ASN A 51 46.44 -18.05 -13.87
CA ASN A 51 46.41 -19.43 -13.40
C ASN A 51 46.86 -20.38 -14.52
N ASP A 52 48.06 -20.95 -14.41
CA ASP A 52 48.63 -21.91 -15.35
C ASP A 52 47.73 -23.13 -15.62
N GLU A 53 46.81 -23.46 -14.74
CA GLU A 53 45.80 -24.50 -14.93
C GLU A 53 44.79 -24.16 -16.04
N LEU A 54 44.54 -22.89 -16.33
CA LEU A 54 43.70 -22.45 -17.45
C LEU A 54 44.43 -22.51 -18.78
N ALA A 55 45.75 -22.39 -18.75
CA ALA A 55 46.59 -22.49 -19.94
C ALA A 55 46.83 -23.96 -20.38
N GLU A 56 46.74 -24.92 -19.45
CA GLU A 56 46.86 -26.38 -19.72
C GLU A 56 45.52 -27.08 -19.98
N SER A 57 44.39 -26.42 -19.74
CA SER A 57 43.08 -27.00 -20.06
C SER A 57 42.91 -27.03 -21.60
N SER A 58 42.82 -28.23 -22.16
CA SER A 58 42.48 -28.45 -23.55
C SER A 58 41.04 -28.13 -23.87
N THR A 59 40.62 -26.92 -23.57
CA THR A 59 39.28 -26.38 -23.89
C THR A 59 39.22 -26.22 -25.41
N SER A 60 38.24 -26.87 -26.05
CA SER A 60 38.06 -26.74 -27.49
C SER A 60 37.83 -25.25 -27.83
N ARG A 61 38.32 -24.79 -28.99
CA ARG A 61 38.08 -23.43 -29.49
C ARG A 61 36.60 -23.07 -29.46
N ARG A 62 35.71 -24.04 -29.54
CA ARG A 62 34.26 -23.87 -29.49
C ARG A 62 33.75 -23.56 -28.07
N ASP A 63 34.35 -24.16 -27.04
CA ASP A 63 33.94 -23.92 -25.65
C ASP A 63 34.52 -22.63 -25.12
N PHE A 64 35.72 -22.26 -25.56
CA PHE A 64 36.31 -20.93 -25.33
C PHE A 64 35.47 -19.82 -25.99
N LEU A 65 34.99 -20.02 -27.23
CA LEU A 65 34.13 -19.05 -27.91
C LEU A 65 32.72 -18.98 -27.26
N LYS A 66 32.20 -20.09 -26.72
CA LYS A 66 30.97 -20.07 -25.94
C LYS A 66 31.15 -19.29 -24.65
N PHE A 67 32.23 -19.52 -23.91
CA PHE A 67 32.53 -18.82 -22.68
C PHE A 67 32.74 -17.33 -22.93
N MET A 68 33.49 -16.97 -23.97
CA MET A 68 33.69 -15.58 -24.39
C MET A 68 32.39 -14.94 -24.89
N GLY A 69 31.55 -15.69 -25.61
CA GLY A 69 30.20 -15.24 -26.02
C GLY A 69 29.27 -15.00 -24.85
N PHE A 70 29.33 -15.85 -23.83
CA PHE A 70 28.57 -15.67 -22.59
C PHE A 70 29.08 -14.49 -21.76
N SER A 71 30.40 -14.31 -21.63
CA SER A 71 30.97 -13.19 -20.89
C SER A 71 30.76 -11.84 -21.59
N THR A 72 30.84 -11.81 -22.93
CA THR A 72 30.48 -10.58 -23.69
C THR A 72 29.00 -10.32 -23.71
N ALA A 73 28.14 -11.34 -23.76
CA ALA A 73 26.69 -11.17 -23.59
C ALA A 73 26.31 -10.70 -22.16
N ALA A 74 26.99 -11.21 -21.13
CA ALA A 74 26.81 -10.74 -19.76
C ALA A 74 27.34 -9.30 -19.57
N ALA A 75 28.47 -8.96 -20.20
CA ALA A 75 29.02 -7.61 -20.19
C ALA A 75 28.14 -6.63 -21.00
N THR A 76 27.53 -7.06 -22.11
CA THR A 76 26.61 -6.22 -22.90
C THR A 76 25.26 -6.10 -22.18
N LEU A 77 24.80 -7.09 -21.39
CA LEU A 77 23.63 -6.99 -20.53
C LEU A 77 23.90 -6.12 -19.29
N ALA A 78 25.13 -6.16 -18.75
CA ALA A 78 25.56 -5.26 -17.67
C ALA A 78 25.86 -3.84 -18.19
N ALA A 79 26.23 -3.69 -19.45
CA ALA A 79 26.36 -2.44 -20.18
C ALA A 79 25.05 -2.07 -20.93
N CYS A 80 23.89 -2.55 -20.50
CA CYS A 80 22.65 -1.85 -20.79
C CYS A 80 22.80 -0.46 -20.16
N GLU A 81 23.40 0.42 -20.93
CA GLU A 81 23.39 1.84 -20.66
C GLU A 81 21.94 2.20 -20.35
N ALA A 82 21.74 2.67 -19.12
CA ALA A 82 20.55 3.47 -18.87
C ALA A 82 20.44 4.45 -20.05
N PRO A 83 19.28 4.56 -20.71
CA PRO A 83 19.16 5.40 -21.89
C PRO A 83 19.84 6.73 -21.56
N ILE A 84 20.81 7.15 -22.37
CA ILE A 84 21.47 8.44 -22.21
C ILE A 84 20.34 9.44 -22.35
N VAL A 85 19.82 9.89 -21.21
CA VAL A 85 18.85 10.98 -21.18
C VAL A 85 19.66 12.21 -21.53
N GLU A 86 19.68 12.58 -22.80
CA GLU A 86 20.25 13.85 -23.23
C GLU A 86 19.50 14.95 -22.47
N SER A 87 20.20 15.59 -21.54
CA SER A 87 19.70 16.77 -20.85
C SER A 87 19.73 17.91 -21.86
N ILE A 88 18.56 18.27 -22.41
CA ILE A 88 18.41 19.46 -23.24
C ILE A 88 18.53 20.66 -22.30
N PRO A 89 19.59 21.50 -22.41
CA PRO A 89 19.70 22.68 -21.56
C PRO A 89 18.59 23.66 -21.88
N TYR A 90 18.08 24.35 -20.86
CA TYR A 90 17.09 25.41 -21.05
C TYR A 90 17.66 26.53 -21.90
N VAL A 91 16.96 26.94 -22.97
CA VAL A 91 17.27 28.13 -23.73
C VAL A 91 16.95 29.38 -22.91
N VAL A 92 15.82 29.32 -22.16
CA VAL A 92 15.44 30.36 -21.17
C VAL A 92 15.10 29.61 -19.88
N LYS A 93 15.91 29.80 -18.84
CA LYS A 93 15.69 29.18 -17.53
C LYS A 93 14.52 29.87 -16.82
N PRO A 94 13.49 29.14 -16.34
CA PRO A 94 12.46 29.73 -15.46
C PRO A 94 13.10 30.28 -14.18
N ASP A 95 12.64 31.45 -13.68
CA ASP A 95 13.19 32.09 -12.50
C ASP A 95 13.08 31.21 -11.25
N SER A 96 12.03 30.38 -11.15
CA SER A 96 11.76 29.48 -10.05
C SER A 96 12.58 28.19 -10.06
N LEU A 97 13.39 27.95 -11.11
CA LEU A 97 14.11 26.70 -11.28
C LEU A 97 15.62 26.93 -11.26
N THR A 98 16.31 26.25 -10.34
CA THR A 98 17.78 26.21 -10.30
C THR A 98 18.23 24.80 -10.66
N PRO A 99 19.01 24.61 -11.75
CA PRO A 99 19.52 23.31 -12.14
C PRO A 99 20.25 22.61 -10.97
N GLY A 100 19.93 21.32 -10.76
CA GLY A 100 20.52 20.54 -9.69
C GLY A 100 19.87 20.74 -8.30
N ILE A 101 19.01 21.75 -8.10
CA ILE A 101 18.25 21.94 -6.86
C ILE A 101 16.83 21.42 -7.05
N ALA A 102 16.37 20.63 -6.08
CA ALA A 102 15.02 20.08 -6.11
C ALA A 102 13.98 21.12 -5.66
N ASN A 103 12.82 21.11 -6.31
CA ASN A 103 11.61 21.78 -5.83
C ASN A 103 10.68 20.76 -5.20
N TYR A 104 9.87 21.18 -4.21
CA TYR A 104 8.93 20.34 -3.49
C TYR A 104 7.52 20.90 -3.62
N TYR A 105 6.57 20.02 -3.88
CA TYR A 105 5.16 20.35 -4.01
C TYR A 105 4.36 19.52 -3.01
N ALA A 106 3.57 20.17 -2.17
CA ALA A 106 2.65 19.46 -1.30
C ALA A 106 1.47 18.94 -2.12
N SER A 107 1.14 17.68 -1.96
CA SER A 107 0.01 17.03 -2.65
C SER A 107 -0.59 15.94 -1.78
N SER A 108 -1.61 15.24 -2.28
CA SER A 108 -2.18 14.07 -1.65
C SER A 108 -2.24 12.91 -2.64
N PHE A 109 -2.04 11.71 -2.12
CA PHE A 109 -2.11 10.45 -2.85
C PHE A 109 -3.24 9.59 -2.30
N TYR A 110 -3.99 8.93 -3.18
CA TYR A 110 -4.96 7.92 -2.84
C TYR A 110 -5.13 6.95 -4.01
N ASP A 111 -4.99 5.65 -3.75
CA ASP A 111 -5.08 4.59 -4.76
C ASP A 111 -6.25 3.63 -4.54
N GLY A 112 -7.14 3.94 -3.60
CA GLY A 112 -8.25 3.06 -3.19
C GLY A 112 -7.91 2.18 -1.99
N TYR A 113 -6.66 2.25 -1.52
CA TYR A 113 -6.20 1.53 -0.32
C TYR A 113 -5.39 2.43 0.61
N ASP A 114 -4.30 3.03 0.09
CA ASP A 114 -3.46 3.95 0.85
C ASP A 114 -3.86 5.40 0.59
N PHE A 115 -4.04 6.17 1.66
CA PHE A 115 -4.09 7.63 1.59
C PHE A 115 -2.84 8.22 2.25
N ALA A 116 -2.21 9.20 1.64
CA ALA A 116 -1.09 9.94 2.24
C ALA A 116 -1.05 11.41 1.78
N SER A 117 -0.74 12.30 2.72
CA SER A 117 -0.33 13.67 2.41
C SER A 117 1.16 13.66 2.13
N VAL A 118 1.58 14.08 0.94
CA VAL A 118 2.92 13.86 0.43
C VAL A 118 3.61 15.16 0.00
N LEU A 119 4.95 15.12 -0.01
CA LEU A 119 5.78 16.08 -0.72
C LEU A 119 6.34 15.42 -1.98
N VAL A 120 6.01 16.01 -3.11
CA VAL A 120 6.51 15.57 -4.42
C VAL A 120 7.79 16.31 -4.73
N LYS A 121 8.90 15.58 -4.78
CA LYS A 121 10.20 16.12 -5.14
C LYS A 121 10.35 16.12 -6.64
N THR A 122 10.64 17.30 -7.20
CA THR A 122 10.89 17.47 -8.65
C THR A 122 12.31 17.97 -8.88
N ARG A 123 12.91 17.54 -9.97
CA ARG A 123 14.13 18.14 -10.51
C ARG A 123 13.87 18.53 -11.95
N GLU A 124 14.16 19.78 -12.26
CA GLU A 124 14.02 20.33 -13.63
C GLU A 124 12.63 20.05 -14.21
N GLY A 125 11.59 20.23 -13.38
CA GLY A 125 10.19 20.00 -13.75
C GLY A 125 9.75 18.53 -13.79
N ARG A 126 10.61 17.56 -13.40
CA ARG A 126 10.27 16.14 -13.40
C ARG A 126 10.06 15.62 -11.98
N PRO A 127 8.90 15.05 -11.63
CA PRO A 127 8.72 14.32 -10.38
C PRO A 127 9.66 13.11 -10.32
N ILE A 128 10.47 13.04 -9.26
CA ILE A 128 11.49 11.99 -9.11
C ILE A 128 11.33 11.15 -7.85
N LYS A 129 10.61 11.69 -6.83
CA LYS A 129 10.43 11.00 -5.56
C LYS A 129 9.22 11.52 -4.82
N ILE A 130 8.54 10.63 -4.12
CA ILE A 130 7.50 10.96 -3.15
C ILE A 130 8.13 10.89 -1.76
N GLU A 131 7.99 11.95 -0.99
CA GLU A 131 8.52 12.07 0.37
C GLU A 131 7.38 12.30 1.38
N PRO A 132 7.56 11.92 2.65
CA PRO A 132 6.58 12.18 3.69
C PRO A 132 6.41 13.68 3.89
N ASN A 133 5.17 14.13 4.15
CA ASN A 133 4.87 15.49 4.53
C ASN A 133 4.64 15.58 6.04
N ASN A 134 5.71 15.81 6.79
CA ASN A 134 5.65 15.86 8.26
C ASN A 134 4.85 17.05 8.81
N ASP A 135 4.59 18.06 7.99
CA ASP A 135 3.81 19.25 8.36
C ASP A 135 2.31 19.05 8.01
N ALA A 136 1.94 17.93 7.42
CA ALA A 136 0.55 17.65 7.11
C ALA A 136 -0.28 17.44 8.37
N SER A 137 -1.51 17.94 8.36
CA SER A 137 -2.45 17.77 9.47
C SER A 137 -2.99 16.34 9.63
N TYR A 138 -2.87 15.52 8.58
CA TYR A 138 -3.33 14.13 8.57
C TYR A 138 -2.45 13.27 7.65
N ASN A 139 -2.05 12.11 8.16
CA ASN A 139 -1.30 11.05 7.48
C ASN A 139 -0.19 11.55 6.53
N GLY A 140 0.78 12.24 7.10
CA GLY A 140 1.97 12.70 6.36
C GLY A 140 3.05 11.65 6.20
N ALA A 141 2.86 10.43 6.71
CA ALA A 141 3.79 9.33 6.54
C ALA A 141 3.59 8.63 5.19
N THR A 142 4.62 7.94 4.71
CA THR A 142 4.59 7.20 3.45
C THR A 142 5.03 5.76 3.66
N ASN A 143 4.45 4.85 2.89
CA ASN A 143 4.88 3.45 2.77
C ASN A 143 5.53 3.20 1.39
N ALA A 144 5.90 1.96 1.12
CA ALA A 144 6.55 1.58 -0.14
C ALA A 144 5.64 1.84 -1.37
N ARG A 145 4.32 1.57 -1.28
CA ARG A 145 3.36 1.80 -2.38
C ARG A 145 3.23 3.29 -2.68
N VAL A 146 3.06 4.12 -1.65
CA VAL A 146 2.98 5.58 -1.78
C VAL A 146 4.25 6.13 -2.42
N GLN A 147 5.44 5.69 -1.98
CA GLN A 147 6.71 6.14 -2.58
C GLN A 147 6.89 5.65 -4.01
N ALA A 148 6.47 4.42 -4.32
CA ALA A 148 6.54 3.85 -5.67
C ALA A 148 5.55 4.51 -6.65
N SER A 149 4.55 5.26 -6.18
CA SER A 149 3.52 5.88 -7.04
C SER A 149 4.08 6.85 -8.08
N VAL A 150 5.27 7.43 -7.85
CA VAL A 150 5.92 8.25 -8.86
C VAL A 150 6.30 7.46 -10.13
N LEU A 151 6.53 6.16 -10.00
CA LEU A 151 6.91 5.29 -11.13
C LEU A 151 5.73 5.10 -12.09
N SER A 152 4.50 5.09 -11.58
CA SER A 152 3.30 4.95 -12.42
C SER A 152 3.09 6.12 -13.37
N LEU A 153 3.67 7.30 -13.07
CA LEU A 153 3.66 8.44 -13.99
C LEU A 153 4.41 8.13 -15.30
N TYR A 154 5.47 7.32 -15.23
CA TYR A 154 6.37 6.97 -16.32
C TYR A 154 6.12 5.56 -16.87
N ASP A 155 5.01 4.93 -16.47
CA ASP A 155 4.64 3.59 -16.94
C ASP A 155 4.30 3.61 -18.44
N GLY A 156 4.93 2.72 -19.20
CA GLY A 156 4.69 2.57 -20.64
C GLY A 156 3.29 2.05 -21.00
N ALA A 157 2.54 1.52 -20.02
CA ALA A 157 1.15 1.09 -20.21
C ALA A 157 0.13 2.24 -20.08
N ARG A 158 0.56 3.48 -19.79
CA ARG A 158 -0.34 4.63 -19.73
C ARG A 158 -0.99 4.89 -21.08
N MET A 159 -2.28 5.23 -21.05
CA MET A 159 -3.01 5.59 -22.27
C MET A 159 -2.61 6.99 -22.73
N HIS A 160 -2.25 7.11 -24.01
CA HIS A 160 -1.84 8.36 -24.63
C HIS A 160 -3.01 9.14 -25.22
N ASN A 161 -4.04 8.44 -25.71
CA ASN A 161 -5.20 9.01 -26.38
C ASN A 161 -6.46 8.23 -25.99
N PRO A 162 -7.66 8.79 -26.15
CA PRO A 162 -8.89 8.02 -26.09
C PRO A 162 -8.87 6.86 -27.08
N MET A 163 -9.50 5.75 -26.71
CA MET A 163 -9.58 4.55 -27.53
C MET A 163 -11.04 4.14 -27.74
N MET A 164 -11.33 3.61 -28.92
CA MET A 164 -12.62 3.02 -29.27
C MET A 164 -12.36 1.72 -30.03
N ASP A 165 -12.97 0.63 -29.58
CA ASP A 165 -12.79 -0.73 -30.13
C ASP A 165 -11.30 -1.11 -30.31
N GLY A 166 -10.45 -0.74 -29.34
CA GLY A 166 -9.01 -1.01 -29.32
C GLY A 166 -8.16 -0.09 -30.20
N ALA A 167 -8.75 0.90 -30.90
CA ALA A 167 -8.02 1.86 -31.72
C ALA A 167 -8.08 3.27 -31.14
N ALA A 168 -7.00 4.05 -31.32
CA ALA A 168 -6.97 5.46 -30.91
C ALA A 168 -7.99 6.27 -31.70
N THR A 169 -8.67 7.19 -31.02
CA THR A 169 -9.71 8.06 -31.58
C THR A 169 -9.63 9.47 -30.95
N SER A 170 -10.47 10.37 -31.44
CA SER A 170 -10.60 11.70 -30.85
C SER A 170 -11.46 11.70 -29.58
N TRP A 171 -11.25 12.67 -28.67
CA TRP A 171 -12.10 12.87 -27.50
C TRP A 171 -13.57 13.05 -27.87
N GLY A 172 -13.86 13.79 -28.95
CA GLY A 172 -15.24 14.03 -29.39
C GLY A 172 -15.96 12.73 -29.78
N GLU A 173 -15.31 11.88 -30.55
CA GLU A 173 -15.87 10.58 -30.98
C GLU A 173 -16.01 9.61 -29.81
N ALA A 174 -15.00 9.52 -28.96
CA ALA A 174 -15.01 8.62 -27.79
C ALA A 174 -16.13 9.01 -26.81
N VAL A 175 -16.26 10.30 -26.47
CA VAL A 175 -17.31 10.78 -25.57
C VAL A 175 -18.71 10.59 -26.19
N ALA A 176 -18.89 10.88 -27.46
CA ALA A 176 -20.18 10.65 -28.15
C ALA A 176 -20.56 9.15 -28.15
N LYS A 177 -19.59 8.28 -28.38
CA LYS A 177 -19.79 6.82 -28.28
C LYS A 177 -20.14 6.40 -26.87
N ALA A 178 -19.38 6.85 -25.86
CA ALA A 178 -19.65 6.55 -24.46
C ALA A 178 -21.08 7.00 -24.07
N GLN A 179 -21.47 8.21 -24.40
CA GLN A 179 -22.82 8.73 -24.16
C GLN A 179 -23.91 7.87 -24.83
N SER A 180 -23.65 7.33 -26.02
CA SER A 180 -24.61 6.48 -26.71
C SER A 180 -24.80 5.12 -26.04
N LEU A 181 -23.79 4.64 -25.30
CA LEU A 181 -23.80 3.36 -24.57
C LEU A 181 -24.43 3.50 -23.17
N LEU A 182 -24.32 4.69 -22.56
CA LEU A 182 -24.82 4.95 -21.21
C LEU A 182 -26.32 5.32 -21.26
N THR A 183 -27.14 4.46 -20.70
CA THR A 183 -28.59 4.57 -20.63
C THR A 183 -29.07 4.53 -19.18
N ALA A 184 -30.36 4.63 -18.93
CA ALA A 184 -30.92 4.46 -17.59
C ALA A 184 -30.61 3.08 -16.95
N ASN A 185 -30.27 2.07 -17.78
CA ASN A 185 -29.88 0.73 -17.32
C ASN A 185 -28.35 0.57 -17.18
N SER A 186 -27.63 1.67 -17.09
CA SER A 186 -26.18 1.68 -16.90
C SER A 186 -25.83 1.88 -15.44
N VAL A 187 -24.65 1.40 -15.05
CA VAL A 187 -24.10 1.53 -13.71
C VAL A 187 -22.71 2.17 -13.78
N VAL A 188 -22.45 3.09 -12.86
CA VAL A 188 -21.09 3.59 -12.60
C VAL A 188 -20.46 2.71 -11.54
N LEU A 189 -19.35 2.05 -11.87
CA LEU A 189 -18.59 1.19 -10.99
C LEU A 189 -17.26 1.83 -10.67
N THR A 190 -16.99 2.06 -9.38
CA THR A 190 -15.75 2.68 -8.91
C THR A 190 -15.13 1.87 -7.79
N ARG A 191 -13.89 2.14 -7.48
CA ARG A 191 -13.37 1.91 -6.11
C ARG A 191 -13.98 2.92 -5.15
N THR A 192 -13.69 2.82 -3.86
CA THR A 192 -14.07 3.85 -2.88
C THR A 192 -13.67 5.24 -3.36
N VAL A 193 -14.62 6.16 -3.41
CA VAL A 193 -14.40 7.56 -3.80
C VAL A 193 -14.38 8.43 -2.55
N ILE A 194 -13.25 9.08 -2.28
CA ILE A 194 -13.09 10.01 -1.14
C ILE A 194 -13.09 11.48 -1.57
N SER A 195 -13.15 11.77 -2.87
CA SER A 195 -13.24 13.10 -3.45
C SER A 195 -14.68 13.61 -3.47
N PRO A 196 -15.02 14.71 -2.76
CA PRO A 196 -16.32 15.38 -2.86
C PRO A 196 -16.66 15.87 -4.26
N ALA A 197 -15.66 16.42 -4.98
CA ALA A 197 -15.84 16.89 -6.35
C ALA A 197 -16.25 15.73 -7.28
N LEU A 198 -15.55 14.60 -7.19
CA LEU A 198 -15.85 13.41 -8.00
C LEU A 198 -17.18 12.77 -7.62
N LYS A 199 -17.52 12.68 -6.33
CA LYS A 199 -18.86 12.23 -5.87
C LYS A 199 -19.96 13.09 -6.50
N THR A 200 -19.74 14.40 -6.54
CA THR A 200 -20.70 15.35 -7.15
C THR A 200 -20.79 15.13 -8.66
N ALA A 201 -19.67 14.90 -9.35
CA ALA A 201 -19.67 14.61 -10.78
C ALA A 201 -20.41 13.30 -11.09
N ILE A 202 -20.12 12.22 -10.36
CA ILE A 202 -20.82 10.91 -10.50
C ILE A 202 -22.34 11.08 -10.27
N SER A 203 -22.75 11.83 -9.23
CA SER A 203 -24.16 12.03 -8.95
C SER A 203 -24.91 12.77 -10.06
N LYS A 204 -24.23 13.67 -10.79
CA LYS A 204 -24.80 14.39 -11.93
C LYS A 204 -25.08 13.52 -13.15
N LEU A 205 -24.44 12.35 -13.25
CA LEU A 205 -24.74 11.40 -14.32
C LEU A 205 -26.13 10.78 -14.18
N GLY A 206 -26.73 10.83 -12.99
CA GLY A 206 -28.06 10.26 -12.72
C GLY A 206 -28.12 8.73 -12.86
N LEU A 207 -26.97 8.06 -12.87
CA LEU A 207 -26.85 6.61 -12.95
C LEU A 207 -26.69 5.98 -11.56
N ARG A 208 -27.07 4.72 -11.44
CA ARG A 208 -26.76 3.94 -10.23
C ARG A 208 -25.25 3.87 -10.04
N HIS A 209 -24.77 4.20 -8.85
CA HIS A 209 -23.36 4.10 -8.47
C HIS A 209 -23.13 2.88 -7.58
N VAL A 210 -22.15 2.06 -7.91
CA VAL A 210 -21.67 0.92 -7.10
C VAL A 210 -20.19 1.14 -6.84
N SER A 211 -19.77 0.95 -5.60
CA SER A 211 -18.38 1.06 -5.19
C SER A 211 -17.90 -0.29 -4.68
N VAL A 212 -16.75 -0.78 -5.20
CA VAL A 212 -16.12 -2.03 -4.79
C VAL A 212 -14.61 -1.85 -4.66
N ASP A 213 -14.04 -2.32 -3.57
CA ASP A 213 -12.59 -2.23 -3.33
C ASP A 213 -11.93 -3.59 -3.61
N ALA A 214 -10.79 -3.59 -4.30
CA ALA A 214 -10.05 -4.81 -4.63
C ALA A 214 -9.59 -5.57 -3.37
N VAL A 215 -9.29 -4.83 -2.29
CA VAL A 215 -9.06 -5.36 -0.94
C VAL A 215 -10.26 -4.98 -0.08
N SER A 216 -11.25 -5.88 -0.03
CA SER A 216 -12.53 -5.58 0.61
C SER A 216 -12.41 -5.42 2.13
N GLN A 217 -13.02 -4.34 2.63
CA GLN A 217 -13.32 -4.11 4.04
C GLN A 217 -14.84 -4.14 4.30
N SER A 218 -15.64 -4.59 3.33
CA SER A 218 -17.10 -4.45 3.36
C SER A 218 -17.73 -5.01 4.62
N ASN A 219 -17.35 -6.23 5.05
CA ASN A 219 -17.90 -6.84 6.27
C ASN A 219 -17.61 -6.03 7.54
N ARG A 220 -16.47 -5.32 7.61
CA ARG A 220 -16.14 -4.43 8.71
C ARG A 220 -16.97 -3.15 8.63
N VAL A 221 -17.00 -2.55 7.45
CA VAL A 221 -17.76 -1.30 7.21
C VAL A 221 -19.24 -1.49 7.47
N ASP A 222 -19.84 -2.63 7.07
CA ASP A 222 -21.25 -2.97 7.32
C ASP A 222 -21.58 -2.97 8.82
N VAL A 223 -20.66 -3.46 9.66
CA VAL A 223 -20.82 -3.43 11.13
C VAL A 223 -20.85 -2.01 11.66
N TYR A 224 -19.94 -1.15 11.19
CA TYR A 224 -19.90 0.24 11.68
C TYR A 224 -21.01 1.10 11.07
N GLU A 225 -21.43 0.85 9.86
CA GLU A 225 -22.64 1.48 9.29
C GLU A 225 -23.88 1.17 10.14
N ALA A 226 -24.03 -0.07 10.56
CA ALA A 226 -25.13 -0.46 11.46
C ALA A 226 -25.03 0.19 12.85
N LEU A 227 -23.83 0.51 13.35
CA LEU A 227 -23.59 1.12 14.64
C LEU A 227 -23.68 2.65 14.62
N THR A 228 -23.21 3.29 13.56
CA THR A 228 -23.04 4.76 13.47
C THR A 228 -24.03 5.42 12.50
N GLY A 229 -24.69 4.65 11.63
CA GLY A 229 -25.53 5.16 10.53
C GLY A 229 -24.72 5.69 9.35
N VAL A 230 -23.39 5.55 9.35
CA VAL A 230 -22.48 6.02 8.29
C VAL A 230 -21.59 4.88 7.82
N ARG A 231 -21.55 4.66 6.50
CA ARG A 231 -20.68 3.65 5.89
C ARG A 231 -19.22 4.10 5.91
N ALA A 232 -18.50 3.76 6.98
CA ALA A 232 -17.10 4.16 7.21
C ALA A 232 -16.50 3.32 8.36
N LEU A 233 -15.18 3.33 8.49
CA LEU A 233 -14.48 2.69 9.60
C LEU A 233 -14.21 3.70 10.74
N PRO A 234 -14.13 3.27 12.01
CA PRO A 234 -13.67 4.13 13.09
C PRO A 234 -12.17 4.37 12.96
N THR A 235 -11.70 5.55 13.38
CA THR A 235 -10.26 5.81 13.43
C THR A 235 -9.62 5.19 14.67
N ILE A 236 -8.34 4.77 14.52
CA ILE A 236 -7.53 4.17 15.58
C ILE A 236 -6.51 5.19 16.08
N GLU A 237 -6.54 5.50 17.37
CA GLU A 237 -5.64 6.46 18.03
C GLU A 237 -4.68 5.73 18.97
N LEU A 238 -3.68 5.00 18.42
CA LEU A 238 -2.75 4.16 19.17
C LEU A 238 -2.02 4.89 20.31
N THR A 239 -1.80 6.20 20.19
CA THR A 239 -1.16 7.01 21.24
C THR A 239 -1.99 7.12 22.52
N LYS A 240 -3.29 6.79 22.45
CA LYS A 240 -4.19 6.73 23.62
C LYS A 240 -4.28 5.33 24.23
N ALA A 241 -3.73 4.32 23.53
CA ALA A 241 -3.74 2.95 24.02
C ALA A 241 -2.57 2.69 24.99
N ARG A 242 -2.83 1.89 26.02
CA ARG A 242 -1.82 1.30 26.91
C ARG A 242 -1.66 -0.19 26.68
N LEU A 243 -2.70 -0.84 26.17
CA LEU A 243 -2.71 -2.25 25.79
C LEU A 243 -3.44 -2.42 24.46
N VAL A 244 -2.76 -2.98 23.46
CA VAL A 244 -3.37 -3.45 22.22
C VAL A 244 -3.39 -4.97 22.24
N PHE A 245 -4.56 -5.53 21.98
CA PHE A 245 -4.75 -6.93 21.67
C PHE A 245 -5.26 -7.06 20.23
N ALA A 246 -4.43 -7.61 19.37
CA ALA A 246 -4.76 -7.81 17.95
C ALA A 246 -4.91 -9.29 17.65
N VAL A 247 -6.00 -9.66 16.97
CA VAL A 247 -6.30 -11.02 16.54
C VAL A 247 -6.24 -11.08 15.02
N GLY A 248 -5.14 -11.60 14.49
CA GLY A 248 -4.89 -11.70 13.06
C GLY A 248 -4.72 -10.36 12.33
N ALA A 249 -4.75 -9.24 13.04
CA ALA A 249 -4.61 -7.91 12.45
C ALA A 249 -3.12 -7.51 12.40
N ASP A 250 -2.53 -7.49 11.20
CA ASP A 250 -1.18 -6.99 10.99
C ASP A 250 -1.18 -5.47 10.81
N PHE A 251 -1.54 -4.74 11.86
CA PHE A 251 -1.73 -3.28 11.81
C PHE A 251 -0.43 -2.47 11.61
N LEU A 252 0.74 -3.10 11.69
CA LEU A 252 2.02 -2.52 11.30
C LEU A 252 2.39 -2.86 9.85
N GLY A 253 1.69 -3.79 9.23
CA GLY A 253 1.83 -4.21 7.84
C GLY A 253 0.62 -3.78 6.99
N ASP A 254 -0.10 -4.76 6.47
CA ASP A 254 -1.18 -4.57 5.48
C ASP A 254 -2.60 -4.82 6.04
N TRP A 255 -2.89 -4.42 7.27
CA TRP A 255 -4.22 -4.63 7.85
C TRP A 255 -5.26 -3.59 7.42
N GLY A 256 -4.85 -2.40 7.05
CA GLY A 256 -5.71 -1.30 6.62
C GLY A 256 -4.88 -0.19 6.00
N GLY A 257 -5.54 0.77 5.33
CA GLY A 257 -4.88 1.90 4.68
C GLY A 257 -4.26 2.92 5.64
N GLU A 258 -4.49 2.82 6.95
CA GLU A 258 -3.90 3.71 7.95
C GLU A 258 -2.45 3.36 8.23
N ASN A 259 -1.60 4.37 8.22
CA ASN A 259 -0.21 4.20 8.66
C ASN A 259 -0.10 4.36 10.17
N LEU A 260 -0.27 3.27 10.90
CA LEU A 260 -0.19 3.24 12.37
C LEU A 260 1.24 3.14 12.92
N ASN A 261 2.25 2.94 12.06
CA ASN A 261 3.64 2.71 12.47
C ASN A 261 4.21 3.85 13.30
N GLY A 262 4.01 5.11 12.87
CA GLY A 262 4.49 6.29 13.60
C GLY A 262 3.82 6.43 14.97
N ALA A 263 2.51 6.21 15.06
CA ALA A 263 1.76 6.25 16.32
C ALA A 263 2.18 5.11 17.25
N TYR A 264 2.40 3.90 16.70
CA TYR A 264 2.92 2.76 17.45
C TYR A 264 4.32 3.04 18.02
N ALA A 265 5.24 3.53 17.19
CA ALA A 265 6.59 3.88 17.64
C ALA A 265 6.58 4.97 18.73
N ALA A 266 5.69 5.98 18.60
CA ALA A 266 5.52 7.02 19.61
C ALA A 266 4.97 6.46 20.94
N ALA A 267 4.06 5.49 20.91
CA ALA A 267 3.47 4.84 22.08
C ALA A 267 4.42 3.80 22.71
N ARG A 268 5.42 3.30 22.00
CA ARG A 268 6.38 2.27 22.46
C ARG A 268 7.67 2.87 23.03
N LYS A 269 7.67 4.12 23.43
CA LYS A 269 8.82 4.71 24.13
C LYS A 269 8.95 4.09 25.52
N PRO A 270 10.16 3.65 25.94
CA PRO A 270 10.38 3.06 27.26
C PRO A 270 9.92 3.99 28.38
N GLY A 271 9.15 3.48 29.31
CA GLY A 271 8.60 4.22 30.45
C GLY A 271 7.41 3.49 31.08
N SER A 272 6.84 4.05 32.14
CA SER A 272 5.66 3.50 32.85
C SER A 272 4.41 3.40 31.97
N ASP A 273 4.34 4.24 30.94
CA ASP A 273 3.18 4.38 30.06
C ASP A 273 3.38 3.74 28.69
N MET A 274 4.47 2.94 28.53
CA MET A 274 4.76 2.25 27.28
C MET A 274 3.62 1.32 26.90
N LEU A 275 3.17 1.43 25.64
CA LEU A 275 2.14 0.56 25.07
C LEU A 275 2.56 -0.90 25.16
N ARG A 276 1.74 -1.75 25.74
CA ARG A 276 1.86 -3.21 25.73
C ARG A 276 1.12 -3.76 24.50
N HIS A 277 1.73 -4.69 23.78
CA HIS A 277 1.17 -5.29 22.58
C HIS A 277 1.10 -6.80 22.70
N ILE A 278 -0.10 -7.35 22.56
CA ILE A 278 -0.36 -8.80 22.53
C ILE A 278 -0.97 -9.15 21.18
N GLN A 279 -0.36 -10.12 20.49
CA GLN A 279 -0.79 -10.55 19.16
C GLN A 279 -1.22 -12.00 19.17
N ALA A 280 -2.45 -12.30 18.74
CA ALA A 280 -2.90 -13.66 18.46
C ALA A 280 -2.91 -13.88 16.95
N GLU A 281 -2.10 -14.80 16.45
CA GLU A 281 -1.94 -15.01 15.01
C GLU A 281 -1.44 -16.40 14.65
N SER A 282 -1.64 -16.82 13.39
CA SER A 282 -1.19 -18.12 12.88
C SER A 282 0.21 -18.06 12.29
N GLY A 283 0.50 -17.05 11.48
CA GLY A 283 1.82 -16.75 10.90
C GLY A 283 2.58 -15.73 11.76
N LEU A 284 3.82 -15.44 11.42
CA LEU A 284 4.60 -14.36 12.02
C LEU A 284 4.46 -13.12 11.13
N SER A 285 3.60 -12.19 11.55
CA SER A 285 3.41 -10.91 10.87
C SER A 285 4.42 -9.86 11.38
N LEU A 286 4.44 -8.69 10.75
CA LEU A 286 5.23 -7.56 11.23
C LEU A 286 4.75 -7.11 12.62
N SER A 287 3.45 -7.07 12.85
CA SER A 287 2.85 -6.79 14.16
C SER A 287 3.25 -7.85 15.18
N GLY A 288 3.16 -9.14 14.83
CA GLY A 288 3.53 -10.23 15.72
C GLY A 288 5.01 -10.28 16.06
N ALA A 289 5.88 -9.86 15.14
CA ALA A 289 7.33 -9.77 15.40
C ALA A 289 7.68 -8.64 16.41
N ASN A 290 6.82 -7.64 16.55
CA ASN A 290 6.97 -6.51 17.46
C ASN A 290 6.14 -6.65 18.75
N ALA A 291 5.37 -7.72 18.90
CA ALA A 291 4.51 -7.93 20.06
C ALA A 291 5.32 -8.36 21.31
N ASP A 292 4.89 -7.90 22.50
CA ASP A 292 5.44 -8.33 23.77
C ASP A 292 5.04 -9.79 24.11
N VAL A 293 3.84 -10.18 23.67
CA VAL A 293 3.31 -11.54 23.82
C VAL A 293 2.67 -11.97 22.52
N ARG A 294 3.01 -13.17 22.06
CA ARG A 294 2.42 -13.75 20.86
C ARG A 294 1.71 -15.06 21.22
N ILE A 295 0.41 -15.13 20.87
CA ILE A 295 -0.43 -16.31 21.07
C ILE A 295 -0.57 -17.01 19.70
N LYS A 296 -0.11 -18.25 19.59
CA LYS A 296 -0.19 -19.02 18.35
C LYS A 296 -1.60 -19.61 18.19
N ALA A 297 -2.48 -18.87 17.53
CA ALA A 297 -3.84 -19.28 17.22
C ALA A 297 -3.98 -19.61 15.73
N LYS A 298 -4.80 -20.59 15.36
CA LYS A 298 -5.17 -20.85 13.96
C LYS A 298 -6.14 -19.79 13.49
N VAL A 299 -6.18 -19.51 12.20
CA VAL A 299 -7.15 -18.56 11.62
C VAL A 299 -8.59 -18.95 11.97
N SER A 300 -8.91 -20.26 11.98
CA SER A 300 -10.22 -20.79 12.38
C SER A 300 -10.56 -20.60 13.86
N GLU A 301 -9.58 -20.23 14.69
CA GLU A 301 -9.76 -19.99 16.13
C GLU A 301 -9.93 -18.50 16.47
N TYR A 302 -9.66 -17.57 15.51
CA TYR A 302 -9.66 -16.13 15.79
C TYR A 302 -11.00 -15.62 16.31
N GLU A 303 -12.12 -16.03 15.72
CA GLU A 303 -13.46 -15.65 16.19
C GLU A 303 -13.74 -16.21 17.58
N SER A 304 -13.33 -17.46 17.86
CA SER A 304 -13.44 -18.05 19.19
C SER A 304 -12.62 -17.28 20.23
N VAL A 305 -11.39 -16.88 19.89
CA VAL A 305 -10.53 -16.05 20.75
C VAL A 305 -11.23 -14.73 21.07
N LEU A 306 -11.75 -14.03 20.07
CA LEU A 306 -12.50 -12.79 20.25
C LEU A 306 -13.75 -13.00 21.11
N ALA A 307 -14.51 -14.09 20.90
CA ALA A 307 -15.71 -14.41 21.66
C ALA A 307 -15.41 -14.69 23.13
N HIS A 308 -14.33 -15.41 23.45
CA HIS A 308 -13.92 -15.66 24.83
C HIS A 308 -13.45 -14.38 25.53
N VAL A 309 -12.69 -13.52 24.86
CA VAL A 309 -12.27 -12.21 25.39
C VAL A 309 -13.50 -11.34 25.62
N TYR A 310 -14.41 -11.24 24.64
CA TYR A 310 -15.66 -10.51 24.78
C TYR A 310 -16.46 -11.01 25.99
N ASN A 311 -16.70 -12.32 26.11
CA ASN A 311 -17.49 -12.89 27.20
C ASN A 311 -16.92 -12.56 28.59
N LYS A 312 -15.59 -12.56 28.73
CA LYS A 312 -14.93 -12.21 29.98
C LYS A 312 -15.12 -10.73 30.32
N VAL A 313 -14.94 -9.85 29.32
CA VAL A 313 -15.17 -8.39 29.45
C VAL A 313 -16.66 -8.12 29.72
N ALA A 314 -17.57 -8.76 28.98
CA ALA A 314 -19.01 -8.64 29.16
C ALA A 314 -19.45 -9.05 30.56
N SER A 315 -18.89 -10.15 31.09
CA SER A 315 -19.18 -10.59 32.48
C SER A 315 -18.74 -9.54 33.51
N ALA A 316 -17.57 -8.89 33.29
CA ALA A 316 -17.11 -7.83 34.20
C ALA A 316 -17.97 -6.56 34.11
N ALA A 317 -18.52 -6.26 32.92
CA ALA A 317 -19.38 -5.10 32.66
C ALA A 317 -20.88 -5.36 32.90
N GLY A 318 -21.28 -6.58 33.29
CA GLY A 318 -22.68 -6.95 33.45
C GLY A 318 -23.47 -7.08 32.14
N ALA A 319 -22.80 -7.30 31.02
CA ALA A 319 -23.40 -7.49 29.71
C ALA A 319 -23.61 -8.98 29.38
N ALA A 320 -24.48 -9.26 28.41
CA ALA A 320 -24.79 -10.62 28.00
C ALA A 320 -23.63 -11.29 27.27
N ALA A 321 -23.37 -12.55 27.61
CA ALA A 321 -22.38 -13.37 26.89
C ALA A 321 -22.94 -13.87 25.56
N VAL A 322 -22.03 -14.20 24.62
CA VAL A 322 -22.33 -14.85 23.35
C VAL A 322 -21.89 -16.32 23.36
N SER A 323 -22.42 -17.11 22.44
CA SER A 323 -21.89 -18.46 22.21
C SER A 323 -20.46 -18.40 21.73
N ALA A 324 -19.58 -19.17 22.34
CA ALA A 324 -18.16 -19.25 21.97
C ALA A 324 -17.76 -20.72 21.85
N PRO A 325 -17.24 -21.15 20.69
CA PRO A 325 -16.65 -22.47 20.56
C PRO A 325 -15.49 -22.65 21.55
N ALA A 326 -15.26 -23.89 22.00
CA ALA A 326 -14.18 -24.18 22.95
C ALA A 326 -12.83 -23.79 22.37
N LEU A 327 -12.01 -23.15 23.21
CA LEU A 327 -10.60 -22.90 22.88
C LEU A 327 -9.75 -24.14 23.11
N ARG A 328 -8.71 -24.27 22.31
CA ARG A 328 -7.66 -25.24 22.52
C ARG A 328 -6.96 -24.98 23.86
N GLU A 329 -6.72 -26.03 24.62
CA GLU A 329 -6.24 -25.92 26.01
C GLU A 329 -4.90 -25.16 26.17
N ASP A 330 -4.00 -25.24 25.16
CA ASP A 330 -2.70 -24.56 25.20
C ASP A 330 -2.81 -23.02 25.06
N ILE A 331 -3.91 -22.49 24.50
CA ILE A 331 -4.10 -21.03 24.36
C ILE A 331 -5.12 -20.47 25.36
N LYS A 332 -5.93 -21.32 25.99
CA LYS A 332 -7.05 -20.91 26.84
C LYS A 332 -6.61 -20.00 28.00
N LEU A 333 -5.59 -20.42 28.76
CA LEU A 333 -5.05 -19.63 29.86
C LEU A 333 -4.48 -18.28 29.39
N SER A 334 -3.81 -18.28 28.21
CA SER A 334 -3.29 -17.04 27.63
C SER A 334 -4.42 -16.07 27.25
N VAL A 335 -5.50 -16.56 26.64
CA VAL A 335 -6.67 -15.76 26.26
C VAL A 335 -7.40 -15.20 27.47
N GLU A 336 -7.55 -16.02 28.54
CA GLU A 336 -8.09 -15.57 29.83
C GLU A 336 -7.22 -14.48 30.47
N GLY A 337 -5.89 -14.64 30.41
CA GLY A 337 -4.92 -13.66 30.89
C GLY A 337 -5.05 -12.32 30.16
N VAL A 338 -5.14 -12.36 28.83
CA VAL A 338 -5.36 -11.17 27.99
C VAL A 338 -6.64 -10.44 28.36
N ALA A 339 -7.74 -11.17 28.54
CA ALA A 339 -9.03 -10.55 28.91
C ALA A 339 -8.94 -9.84 30.28
N ASN A 340 -8.21 -10.41 31.26
CA ASN A 340 -7.98 -9.77 32.54
C ASN A 340 -7.10 -8.51 32.41
N GLU A 341 -6.05 -8.54 31.57
CA GLU A 341 -5.22 -7.36 31.29
C GLU A 341 -6.04 -6.26 30.62
N LEU A 342 -6.92 -6.59 29.66
CA LEU A 342 -7.80 -5.62 28.99
C LEU A 342 -8.76 -4.96 29.99
N ILE A 343 -9.38 -5.74 30.87
CA ILE A 343 -10.27 -5.21 31.92
C ILE A 343 -9.49 -4.28 32.87
N ALA A 344 -8.26 -4.66 33.25
CA ALA A 344 -7.43 -3.84 34.13
C ALA A 344 -6.99 -2.52 33.45
N ALA A 345 -6.70 -2.54 32.16
CA ALA A 345 -6.32 -1.35 31.41
C ALA A 345 -7.53 -0.44 31.08
N GLY A 346 -8.77 -0.98 31.09
CA GLY A 346 -10.01 -0.24 30.90
C GLY A 346 -10.01 0.60 29.62
N SER A 347 -10.20 1.91 29.73
CA SER A 347 -10.22 2.82 28.56
C SER A 347 -8.88 2.92 27.80
N GLY A 348 -7.78 2.45 28.40
CA GLY A 348 -6.50 2.32 27.71
C GLY A 348 -6.37 1.05 26.86
N SER A 349 -7.40 0.22 26.78
CA SER A 349 -7.41 -1.00 25.97
C SER A 349 -7.84 -0.74 24.53
N LEU A 350 -7.30 -1.53 23.60
CA LEU A 350 -7.70 -1.57 22.19
C LEU A 350 -7.71 -3.02 21.72
N VAL A 351 -8.84 -3.46 21.15
CA VAL A 351 -8.98 -4.78 20.52
C VAL A 351 -9.12 -4.60 19.01
N LEU A 352 -8.27 -5.27 18.24
CA LEU A 352 -8.26 -5.25 16.78
C LEU A 352 -8.57 -6.63 16.21
N ASN A 353 -9.36 -6.66 15.13
CA ASN A 353 -9.71 -7.86 14.39
C ASN A 353 -9.14 -7.82 12.97
N GLY A 354 -8.46 -8.89 12.55
CA GLY A 354 -7.90 -9.06 11.20
C GLY A 354 -8.71 -9.95 10.27
N LEU A 355 -9.84 -10.51 10.73
CA LEU A 355 -10.73 -11.27 9.87
C LEU A 355 -11.67 -10.32 9.10
N ASN A 356 -11.87 -10.57 7.83
CA ASN A 356 -12.96 -9.95 7.07
C ASN A 356 -14.28 -10.71 7.36
N SER A 357 -14.74 -10.62 8.62
CA SER A 357 -15.93 -11.29 9.16
C SER A 357 -16.73 -10.30 10.00
N ALA A 358 -17.99 -10.12 9.66
CA ALA A 358 -18.89 -9.21 10.39
C ALA A 358 -19.11 -9.65 11.86
N SER A 359 -19.13 -10.97 12.15
CA SER A 359 -19.25 -11.47 13.52
C SER A 359 -18.01 -11.18 14.34
N ALA A 360 -16.81 -11.43 13.79
CA ALA A 360 -15.55 -11.13 14.46
C ALA A 360 -15.36 -9.62 14.70
N GLU A 361 -15.69 -8.79 13.72
CA GLU A 361 -15.61 -7.33 13.86
C GLU A 361 -16.60 -6.81 14.92
N LYS A 362 -17.82 -7.34 14.94
CA LYS A 362 -18.81 -6.99 15.97
C LYS A 362 -18.34 -7.34 17.39
N LEU A 363 -17.65 -8.47 17.57
CA LEU A 363 -17.06 -8.85 18.86
C LEU A 363 -15.96 -7.87 19.28
N ALA A 364 -15.06 -7.51 18.38
CA ALA A 364 -14.00 -6.54 18.65
C ALA A 364 -14.58 -5.15 18.97
N ALA A 365 -15.53 -4.66 18.15
CA ALA A 365 -16.20 -3.37 18.37
C ALA A 365 -16.92 -3.31 19.71
N LYS A 366 -17.71 -4.33 20.04
CA LYS A 366 -18.43 -4.41 21.32
C LYS A 366 -17.50 -4.54 22.52
N THR A 367 -16.36 -5.24 22.36
CA THR A 367 -15.33 -5.31 23.42
C THR A 367 -14.76 -3.93 23.68
N ASN A 368 -14.40 -3.18 22.63
CA ASN A 368 -13.89 -1.80 22.75
C ASN A 368 -14.94 -0.86 23.37
N GLU A 369 -16.23 -1.02 23.02
CA GLU A 369 -17.32 -0.25 23.59
C GLU A 369 -17.45 -0.52 25.11
N LEU A 370 -17.47 -1.80 25.54
CA LEU A 370 -17.58 -2.18 26.95
C LEU A 370 -16.38 -1.72 27.78
N LEU A 371 -15.19 -1.67 27.20
CA LEU A 371 -13.97 -1.15 27.81
C LEU A 371 -13.90 0.38 27.79
N ALA A 372 -14.85 1.05 27.12
CA ALA A 372 -14.81 2.50 26.84
C ALA A 372 -13.46 2.95 26.24
N SER A 373 -12.95 2.19 25.28
CA SER A 373 -11.63 2.39 24.67
C SER A 373 -11.45 3.82 24.13
N ALA A 374 -10.49 4.54 24.67
CA ALA A 374 -10.15 5.89 24.19
C ALA A 374 -9.37 5.88 22.87
N ALA A 375 -8.78 4.73 22.53
CA ALA A 375 -8.03 4.53 21.28
C ALA A 375 -8.94 4.15 20.10
N PHE A 376 -10.21 3.82 20.34
CA PHE A 376 -11.18 3.43 19.34
C PHE A 376 -12.22 4.53 19.17
N ASN A 377 -12.11 5.31 18.08
CA ASN A 377 -12.92 6.52 17.95
C ASN A 377 -13.99 6.37 16.86
N THR A 378 -15.22 6.09 17.29
CA THR A 378 -16.40 5.99 16.42
C THR A 378 -17.02 7.34 16.05
N SER A 379 -16.57 8.45 16.65
CA SER A 379 -17.02 9.80 16.30
C SER A 379 -16.15 10.42 15.18
N LYS A 380 -14.97 9.87 14.95
CA LYS A 380 -14.09 10.25 13.85
C LYS A 380 -13.97 9.08 12.89
N LEU A 381 -14.51 9.24 11.69
CA LEU A 381 -14.71 8.15 10.74
C LEU A 381 -13.69 8.25 9.59
N ASP A 382 -13.17 7.11 9.18
CA ASP A 382 -12.30 6.90 8.03
C ASP A 382 -13.12 6.46 6.82
N PHE A 383 -12.99 7.18 5.72
CA PHE A 383 -13.71 6.97 4.45
C PHE A 383 -12.86 6.32 3.37
N THR A 384 -11.65 5.87 3.66
CA THR A 384 -10.71 5.33 2.66
C THR A 384 -11.09 3.95 2.13
N ALA A 385 -12.01 3.24 2.80
CA ALA A 385 -12.51 1.94 2.38
C ALA A 385 -14.02 1.85 2.68
N THR A 386 -14.86 2.19 1.72
CA THR A 386 -16.33 2.20 1.86
C THR A 386 -17.04 1.33 0.81
N GLY A 387 -16.31 0.53 0.06
CA GLY A 387 -16.85 -0.38 -0.95
C GLY A 387 -17.89 -1.36 -0.36
N SER A 388 -18.84 -1.79 -1.19
CA SER A 388 -19.93 -2.70 -0.82
C SER A 388 -19.87 -3.98 -1.66
N ASP A 389 -19.50 -5.08 -1.02
CA ASP A 389 -19.47 -6.39 -1.67
C ASP A 389 -20.88 -6.88 -2.02
N SER A 390 -21.90 -6.53 -1.21
CA SER A 390 -23.29 -6.87 -1.47
C SER A 390 -23.87 -6.14 -2.68
N ASP A 391 -23.58 -4.84 -2.82
CA ASP A 391 -24.02 -4.07 -3.99
C ASP A 391 -23.30 -4.53 -5.26
N PHE A 392 -22.03 -4.92 -5.13
CA PHE A 392 -21.28 -5.49 -6.25
C PHE A 392 -21.84 -6.86 -6.65
N ALA A 393 -22.19 -7.74 -5.70
CA ALA A 393 -22.82 -8.99 -5.99
C ALA A 393 -24.18 -8.80 -6.69
N ALA A 394 -25.00 -7.86 -6.23
CA ALA A 394 -26.24 -7.50 -6.89
C ALA A 394 -26.03 -6.97 -8.31
N LEU A 395 -24.97 -6.18 -8.54
CA LEU A 395 -24.61 -5.75 -9.90
C LEU A 395 -24.26 -6.93 -10.82
N LEU A 396 -23.54 -7.93 -10.33
CA LEU A 396 -23.21 -9.13 -11.12
C LEU A 396 -24.46 -9.91 -11.50
N GLU A 397 -25.45 -10.00 -10.60
CA GLU A 397 -26.75 -10.64 -10.90
C GLU A 397 -27.53 -9.83 -11.95
N ASP A 398 -27.56 -8.50 -11.85
CA ASP A 398 -28.20 -7.60 -12.80
C ASP A 398 -27.57 -7.68 -14.19
N ILE A 399 -26.25 -7.79 -14.28
CA ILE A 399 -25.54 -8.03 -15.56
C ILE A 399 -25.90 -9.40 -16.11
N ASN A 400 -25.88 -10.43 -15.27
CA ASN A 400 -26.17 -11.78 -15.70
C ASN A 400 -27.61 -11.94 -16.24
N SER A 401 -28.58 -11.23 -15.64
CA SER A 401 -29.99 -11.21 -16.07
C SER A 401 -30.24 -10.32 -17.28
N GLY A 402 -29.28 -9.46 -17.69
CA GLY A 402 -29.43 -8.49 -18.76
C GLY A 402 -30.18 -7.22 -18.34
N THR A 403 -30.43 -7.02 -17.06
CA THR A 403 -31.03 -5.78 -16.52
C THR A 403 -30.06 -4.60 -16.67
N VAL A 404 -28.77 -4.82 -16.43
CA VAL A 404 -27.69 -3.86 -16.68
C VAL A 404 -27.05 -4.19 -18.01
N THR A 405 -27.03 -3.23 -18.94
CA THR A 405 -26.53 -3.40 -20.33
C THR A 405 -25.19 -2.73 -20.57
N SER A 406 -24.80 -1.78 -19.71
CA SER A 406 -23.50 -1.12 -19.79
C SER A 406 -22.98 -0.74 -18.41
N VAL A 407 -21.65 -0.74 -18.26
CA VAL A 407 -20.95 -0.36 -17.04
C VAL A 407 -19.87 0.68 -17.39
N LEU A 408 -19.93 1.83 -16.73
CA LEU A 408 -18.88 2.82 -16.72
C LEU A 408 -17.95 2.52 -15.53
N THR A 409 -16.75 2.02 -15.80
CA THR A 409 -15.72 1.85 -14.77
C THR A 409 -14.90 3.12 -14.64
N LEU A 410 -14.65 3.55 -13.40
CA LEU A 410 -13.83 4.70 -13.11
C LEU A 410 -12.74 4.34 -12.10
N ASP A 411 -11.50 4.41 -12.54
CA ASP A 411 -10.29 4.19 -11.74
C ASP A 411 -10.35 2.86 -10.95
N THR A 412 -10.82 1.80 -11.64
CA THR A 412 -10.91 0.44 -11.06
C THR A 412 -10.72 -0.63 -12.14
N ASN A 413 -9.77 -1.54 -11.89
CA ASN A 413 -9.49 -2.67 -12.77
C ASN A 413 -10.27 -3.91 -12.32
N VAL A 414 -11.59 -3.85 -12.47
CA VAL A 414 -12.51 -4.87 -11.95
C VAL A 414 -12.34 -6.24 -12.61
N LEU A 415 -11.90 -6.31 -13.87
CA LEU A 415 -11.66 -7.59 -14.55
C LEU A 415 -10.42 -8.30 -14.01
N HIS A 416 -9.48 -7.57 -13.39
CA HIS A 416 -8.31 -8.16 -12.76
C HIS A 416 -8.65 -8.85 -11.43
N PHE A 417 -9.36 -8.18 -10.54
CA PHE A 417 -9.60 -8.72 -9.20
C PHE A 417 -10.88 -9.54 -9.05
N SER A 418 -11.81 -9.49 -10.03
CA SER A 418 -13.08 -10.21 -9.98
C SER A 418 -13.24 -11.19 -11.15
N ALA A 419 -12.97 -12.48 -10.91
CA ALA A 419 -13.20 -13.52 -11.89
C ALA A 419 -14.70 -13.63 -12.32
N ALA A 420 -15.62 -13.31 -11.40
CA ALA A 420 -17.06 -13.26 -11.70
C ALA A 420 -17.37 -12.16 -12.71
N MET A 421 -16.87 -10.94 -12.51
CA MET A 421 -17.06 -9.85 -13.47
C MET A 421 -16.36 -10.14 -14.81
N ALA A 422 -15.16 -10.73 -14.78
CA ALA A 422 -14.45 -11.12 -16.00
C ALA A 422 -15.25 -12.12 -16.84
N SER A 423 -15.97 -13.06 -16.21
CA SER A 423 -16.84 -14.02 -16.90
C SER A 423 -18.10 -13.39 -17.52
N LEU A 424 -18.49 -12.23 -17.05
CA LEU A 424 -19.66 -11.49 -17.52
C LEU A 424 -19.31 -10.32 -18.46
N ALA A 425 -18.03 -10.07 -18.71
CA ALA A 425 -17.56 -8.91 -19.47
C ALA A 425 -18.15 -8.84 -20.89
N ASP A 426 -18.42 -9.99 -21.54
CA ASP A 426 -19.02 -10.05 -22.88
C ASP A 426 -20.54 -9.83 -22.89
N LYS A 427 -21.19 -9.81 -21.71
CA LYS A 427 -22.65 -9.57 -21.59
C LYS A 427 -23.01 -8.09 -21.47
N VAL A 428 -22.01 -7.22 -21.26
CA VAL A 428 -22.21 -5.80 -20.97
C VAL A 428 -21.25 -4.95 -21.80
N SER A 429 -21.69 -3.75 -22.21
CA SER A 429 -20.81 -2.79 -22.84
C SER A 429 -19.98 -2.06 -21.77
N LEU A 430 -18.67 -2.21 -21.81
CA LEU A 430 -17.77 -1.52 -20.89
C LEU A 430 -17.32 -0.18 -21.46
N VAL A 431 -17.42 0.87 -20.64
CA VAL A 431 -16.77 2.16 -20.84
C VAL A 431 -15.79 2.33 -19.69
N SER A 432 -14.51 2.57 -19.95
CA SER A 432 -13.49 2.64 -18.90
C SER A 432 -12.85 4.03 -18.87
N ILE A 433 -12.76 4.61 -17.68
CA ILE A 433 -11.96 5.80 -17.39
C ILE A 433 -10.80 5.35 -16.52
N ALA A 434 -9.59 5.30 -17.07
CA ALA A 434 -8.41 4.79 -16.39
C ALA A 434 -7.14 5.52 -16.88
N ASP A 435 -6.07 5.50 -16.07
CA ASP A 435 -4.79 6.11 -16.45
C ASP A 435 -3.97 5.24 -17.41
N ARG A 436 -4.27 3.93 -17.48
CA ARG A 436 -3.52 2.93 -18.24
C ARG A 436 -4.43 1.93 -18.94
N LEU A 437 -3.87 1.25 -19.93
CA LEU A 437 -4.57 0.19 -20.66
C LEU A 437 -4.45 -1.13 -19.86
N ASP A 438 -5.21 -1.22 -18.78
CA ASP A 438 -5.33 -2.43 -17.96
C ASP A 438 -6.31 -3.45 -18.58
N GLU A 439 -6.58 -4.58 -17.88
CA GLU A 439 -7.47 -5.63 -18.35
C GLU A 439 -8.89 -5.11 -18.60
N THR A 440 -9.38 -4.20 -17.76
CA THR A 440 -10.70 -3.59 -17.89
C THR A 440 -10.75 -2.61 -19.06
N ALA A 441 -9.79 -1.70 -19.14
CA ALA A 441 -9.69 -0.71 -20.21
C ALA A 441 -9.44 -1.39 -21.58
N SER A 442 -8.63 -2.45 -21.62
CA SER A 442 -8.36 -3.22 -22.84
C SER A 442 -9.59 -3.95 -23.39
N LYS A 443 -10.54 -4.30 -22.51
CA LYS A 443 -11.80 -4.97 -22.90
C LYS A 443 -12.93 -3.96 -23.18
N ALA A 444 -12.76 -2.71 -22.82
CA ALA A 444 -13.79 -1.68 -22.96
C ALA A 444 -14.02 -1.31 -24.43
N VAL A 445 -15.29 -1.07 -24.79
CA VAL A 445 -15.68 -0.50 -26.09
C VAL A 445 -15.12 0.92 -26.24
N VAL A 446 -15.11 1.68 -25.12
CA VAL A 446 -14.51 3.01 -25.06
C VAL A 446 -13.60 3.06 -23.83
N ALA A 447 -12.34 3.45 -24.03
CA ALA A 447 -11.41 3.73 -22.95
C ALA A 447 -10.97 5.20 -23.01
N LEU A 448 -11.17 5.92 -21.91
CA LEU A 448 -10.89 7.34 -21.78
C LEU A 448 -9.70 7.55 -20.86
N PRO A 449 -8.60 8.18 -21.32
CA PRO A 449 -7.39 8.35 -20.53
C PRO A 449 -7.58 9.36 -19.39
N MET A 450 -7.43 8.87 -18.16
CA MET A 450 -7.43 9.69 -16.96
C MET A 450 -6.02 10.22 -16.68
N SER A 451 -5.92 11.49 -16.29
CA SER A 451 -4.67 12.09 -15.86
C SER A 451 -4.19 11.46 -14.55
N HIS A 452 -2.89 11.28 -14.43
CA HIS A 452 -2.25 10.85 -13.19
C HIS A 452 -2.44 11.89 -12.08
N TYR A 453 -2.45 11.49 -10.81
CA TYR A 453 -2.66 12.42 -9.68
C TYR A 453 -1.61 13.54 -9.60
N LEU A 454 -0.43 13.37 -10.20
CA LEU A 454 0.59 14.41 -10.32
C LEU A 454 0.37 15.37 -11.48
N GLU A 455 -0.62 15.13 -12.33
CA GLU A 455 -0.94 15.90 -13.54
C GLU A 455 -2.23 16.71 -13.42
N ALA A 456 -3.07 16.44 -12.44
CA ALA A 456 -4.37 17.08 -12.28
C ALA A 456 -4.64 17.49 -10.83
N TRP A 457 -5.48 18.51 -10.64
CA TRP A 457 -6.02 18.85 -9.34
C TRP A 457 -6.94 17.75 -8.84
N SER A 458 -6.87 17.47 -7.55
CA SER A 458 -7.73 16.52 -6.85
C SER A 458 -8.09 17.04 -5.47
N ASP A 459 -9.14 16.46 -4.89
CA ASP A 459 -9.55 16.72 -3.52
C ASP A 459 -9.86 15.39 -2.82
N ALA A 460 -9.78 15.38 -1.48
CA ALA A 460 -10.12 14.21 -0.71
C ALA A 460 -10.60 14.56 0.70
N VAL A 461 -11.52 13.74 1.20
CA VAL A 461 -11.93 13.67 2.60
C VAL A 461 -11.64 12.26 3.11
N PRO A 462 -10.38 11.97 3.50
CA PRO A 462 -10.03 10.63 3.95
C PRO A 462 -10.64 10.29 5.31
N VAL A 463 -10.80 11.29 6.18
CA VAL A 463 -11.35 11.13 7.52
C VAL A 463 -12.23 12.33 7.89
N SER A 464 -13.17 12.12 8.80
CA SER A 464 -14.10 13.17 9.28
C SER A 464 -13.34 14.43 9.72
N GLY A 465 -13.72 15.57 9.15
CA GLY A 465 -13.14 16.89 9.47
C GLY A 465 -11.79 17.19 8.81
N VAL A 466 -11.27 16.30 7.97
CA VAL A 466 -10.04 16.54 7.19
C VAL A 466 -10.39 16.66 5.71
N TYR A 467 -10.05 17.80 5.14
CA TYR A 467 -10.16 18.06 3.70
C TYR A 467 -8.78 18.34 3.14
N THR A 468 -8.39 17.62 2.11
CA THR A 468 -7.09 17.78 1.46
C THR A 468 -7.25 18.11 -0.03
N VAL A 469 -6.26 18.80 -0.56
CA VAL A 469 -6.19 19.16 -1.98
C VAL A 469 -4.87 18.62 -2.54
N GLY A 470 -4.97 17.87 -3.62
CA GLY A 470 -3.83 17.43 -4.41
C GLY A 470 -3.57 18.41 -5.54
N GLN A 471 -2.38 19.06 -5.53
CA GLN A 471 -1.99 19.94 -6.63
C GLN A 471 -1.17 19.16 -7.67
N PRO A 472 -1.33 19.47 -8.97
CA PRO A 472 -0.48 18.92 -10.01
C PRO A 472 0.95 19.44 -9.86
N THR A 473 1.91 18.60 -10.20
CA THR A 473 3.34 18.95 -10.22
C THR A 473 3.86 19.17 -11.62
N ILE A 474 3.16 18.65 -12.62
CA ILE A 474 3.45 18.80 -14.05
C ILE A 474 2.15 18.94 -14.83
N SER A 475 2.24 19.43 -16.05
CA SER A 475 1.14 19.32 -17.03
C SER A 475 0.98 17.86 -17.48
N PRO A 476 -0.22 17.45 -17.93
CA PRO A 476 -0.43 16.11 -18.48
C PRO A 476 0.62 15.75 -19.55
N LEU A 477 1.21 14.55 -19.44
CA LEU A 477 2.20 14.05 -20.40
C LEU A 477 1.55 13.60 -21.72
N PHE A 478 0.27 13.22 -21.65
CA PHE A 478 -0.49 12.68 -22.77
C PHE A 478 -1.81 13.43 -22.91
N ASP A 479 -2.60 13.11 -23.94
CA ASP A 479 -3.94 13.66 -24.14
C ASP A 479 -4.95 13.05 -23.15
N SER A 480 -4.74 13.34 -21.88
CA SER A 480 -5.55 12.86 -20.74
C SER A 480 -6.27 14.02 -20.05
N LYS A 481 -7.35 13.71 -19.33
CA LYS A 481 -8.13 14.67 -18.54
C LYS A 481 -8.32 14.19 -17.12
N SER A 482 -8.60 15.09 -16.19
CA SER A 482 -8.97 14.69 -14.83
C SER A 482 -10.29 13.90 -14.83
N ALA A 483 -10.47 13.00 -13.87
CA ALA A 483 -11.70 12.23 -13.74
C ALA A 483 -12.96 13.09 -13.62
N VAL A 484 -12.84 14.32 -13.11
CA VAL A 484 -13.96 15.26 -12.95
C VAL A 484 -14.31 15.98 -14.28
N GLU A 485 -13.33 16.13 -15.19
CA GLU A 485 -13.52 16.76 -16.49
C GLU A 485 -14.11 15.80 -17.53
N ILE A 486 -13.84 14.48 -17.39
CA ILE A 486 -14.38 13.44 -18.26
C ILE A 486 -15.87 13.23 -17.99
#